data_eae4f69ab9a873d7bcc224ac2c802e7b
#
_entry.id   eae4f69ab9a873d7bcc224ac2c802e7b
#
_cell.length_a   1.000
_cell.length_b   1.000
_cell.length_c   1.000
_cell.angle_alpha   90.00
_cell.angle_beta   90.00
_cell.angle_gamma   90.00
#
_symmetry.space_group_name_H-M   'P 1'
#
loop_
_entity.id
_entity.type
_entity.pdbx_description
1 polymer ?
#
loop_
_entity_poly.entity_id
_entity_poly.type
_entity_poly.pdbx_seq_one_letter_code
_entity_poly.pdbx_strand_id
1 'polypeptide(L)'
;MNSRFSRYGILFVLSAPSGGGKTTLVDALRKTSEFVYSVSCTTRPARAGEVEGEDYQFFSEAEFTARAKAGEFLEHATVHGHHYGTLLKPIIEHLMNGRDVLIDIDTQGAATIRNSKDKFIRDALADVFIMPPDVEELRRRLTKRGTETTEQIETRLTTAIREMESWPEYRYTIISRTTEEDLQKFRHIMNAERYLSRRLIQK
;
A
#
# COMPACT_ATOMS: atom_id res chain seq x y z
N MET A 1 -28.26 -17.14 9.76
CA MET A 1 -28.96 -16.84 8.48
C MET A 1 -27.95 -16.93 7.35
N ASN A 2 -28.11 -17.90 6.43
CA ASN A 2 -27.28 -17.92 5.23
C ASN A 2 -27.67 -16.72 4.35
N SER A 3 -26.81 -15.72 4.28
CA SER A 3 -27.04 -14.59 3.36
C SER A 3 -27.04 -15.10 1.92
N ARG A 4 -28.04 -14.67 1.15
CA ARG A 4 -28.18 -14.96 -0.28
C ARG A 4 -27.08 -14.28 -1.12
N PHE A 5 -26.34 -13.39 -0.49
CA PHE A 5 -25.27 -12.61 -1.10
C PHE A 5 -23.96 -12.80 -0.34
N SER A 6 -22.89 -12.83 -1.07
CA SER A 6 -21.51 -12.71 -0.59
C SER A 6 -20.79 -11.64 -1.40
N ARG A 7 -19.53 -11.39 -1.11
CA ARG A 7 -18.65 -10.55 -1.93
C ARG A 7 -17.24 -11.15 -2.00
N TYR A 8 -16.50 -10.79 -3.01
CA TYR A 8 -15.04 -10.92 -2.99
C TYR A 8 -14.44 -9.91 -2.01
N GLY A 9 -13.24 -10.21 -1.53
CA GLY A 9 -12.46 -9.26 -0.75
C GLY A 9 -12.08 -8.03 -1.58
N ILE A 10 -11.64 -7.00 -0.89
CA ILE A 10 -11.18 -5.73 -1.47
C ILE A 10 -9.67 -5.66 -1.31
N LEU A 11 -8.97 -5.28 -2.37
CA LEU A 11 -7.55 -4.97 -2.34
C LEU A 11 -7.37 -3.47 -2.06
N PHE A 12 -7.11 -3.13 -0.80
CA PHE A 12 -6.74 -1.78 -0.41
C PHE A 12 -5.26 -1.56 -0.67
N VAL A 13 -4.95 -0.63 -1.54
CA VAL A 13 -3.59 -0.19 -1.85
C VAL A 13 -3.38 1.18 -1.24
N LEU A 14 -2.44 1.30 -0.30
CA LEU A 14 -2.12 2.54 0.37
C LEU A 14 -0.78 3.07 -0.13
N SER A 15 -0.79 4.28 -0.66
CA SER A 15 0.42 4.97 -1.11
C SER A 15 0.51 6.38 -0.54
N ALA A 16 1.72 6.90 -0.48
CA ALA A 16 1.98 8.26 -0.01
C ALA A 16 3.31 8.75 -0.55
N PRO A 17 3.52 10.05 -0.65
CA PRO A 17 4.84 10.60 -0.86
C PRO A 17 5.74 10.32 0.35
N SER A 18 7.05 10.39 0.15
CA SER A 18 8.01 10.33 1.25
C SER A 18 7.65 11.38 2.31
N GLY A 19 7.47 10.96 3.57
CA GLY A 19 7.03 11.84 4.66
C GLY A 19 5.51 12.08 4.73
N GLY A 20 4.71 11.48 3.85
CA GLY A 20 3.26 11.67 3.76
C GLY A 20 2.44 11.11 4.92
N GLY A 21 3.02 10.26 5.80
CA GLY A 21 2.32 9.69 6.97
C GLY A 21 1.88 8.22 6.79
N LYS A 22 2.22 7.58 5.67
CA LYS A 22 1.83 6.19 5.35
C LYS A 22 2.14 5.21 6.48
N THR A 23 3.39 5.15 6.93
CA THR A 23 3.84 4.20 7.96
C THR A 23 3.02 4.31 9.24
N THR A 24 2.78 5.53 9.72
CA THR A 24 2.01 5.78 10.95
C THR A 24 0.57 5.25 10.83
N LEU A 25 -0.07 5.47 9.68
CA LEU A 25 -1.42 4.95 9.44
C LEU A 25 -1.41 3.43 9.28
N VAL A 26 -0.46 2.86 8.55
CA VAL A 26 -0.31 1.40 8.38
C VAL A 26 -0.12 0.72 9.74
N ASP A 27 0.75 1.25 10.60
CA ASP A 27 0.98 0.72 11.94
C ASP A 27 -0.29 0.75 12.82
N ALA A 28 -1.09 1.80 12.69
CA ALA A 28 -2.38 1.90 13.38
C ALA A 28 -3.39 0.89 12.81
N LEU A 29 -3.44 0.71 11.50
CA LEU A 29 -4.32 -0.21 10.81
C LEU A 29 -3.94 -1.68 11.11
N ARG A 30 -2.66 -2.05 11.11
CA ARG A 30 -2.18 -3.41 11.43
C ARG A 30 -2.61 -3.91 12.82
N LYS A 31 -2.88 -3.01 13.74
CA LYS A 31 -3.40 -3.34 15.09
C LYS A 31 -4.89 -3.72 15.07
N THR A 32 -5.55 -3.59 13.93
CA THR A 32 -6.96 -3.96 13.76
C THR A 32 -7.05 -5.33 13.08
N SER A 33 -8.16 -6.03 13.27
CA SER A 33 -8.45 -7.31 12.58
C SER A 33 -9.36 -7.11 11.36
N GLU A 34 -9.45 -5.89 10.83
CA GLU A 34 -10.42 -5.53 9.80
C GLU A 34 -10.04 -6.04 8.41
N PHE A 35 -8.77 -6.42 8.21
CA PHE A 35 -8.21 -6.93 6.93
C PHE A 35 -6.97 -7.79 7.18
N VAL A 36 -6.52 -8.48 6.15
CA VAL A 36 -5.23 -9.16 6.11
C VAL A 36 -4.18 -8.17 5.61
N TYR A 37 -3.13 -7.91 6.39
CA TYR A 37 -1.99 -7.17 5.91
C TYR A 37 -1.08 -8.10 5.11
N SER A 38 -0.78 -7.75 3.87
CA SER A 38 0.15 -8.52 3.04
C SER A 38 1.56 -7.98 3.18
N VAL A 39 2.45 -8.82 3.67
CA VAL A 39 3.86 -8.52 3.84
C VAL A 39 4.55 -8.53 2.48
N SER A 40 5.27 -7.44 2.16
CA SER A 40 6.04 -7.32 0.92
C SER A 40 7.32 -8.14 0.97
N CYS A 41 7.81 -8.53 -0.22
CA CYS A 41 9.11 -9.17 -0.40
C CYS A 41 10.19 -8.13 -0.71
N THR A 42 11.44 -8.37 -0.31
CA THR A 42 12.58 -7.52 -0.67
C THR A 42 13.89 -8.31 -0.76
N THR A 43 14.81 -7.84 -1.61
CA THR A 43 16.19 -8.35 -1.66
C THR A 43 17.13 -7.53 -0.77
N ARG A 44 16.64 -6.48 -0.12
CA ARG A 44 17.41 -5.73 0.87
C ARG A 44 17.67 -6.61 2.10
N PRO A 45 18.89 -6.63 2.63
CA PRO A 45 19.15 -7.27 3.93
C PRO A 45 18.25 -6.70 5.03
N ALA A 46 17.82 -7.56 5.96
CA ALA A 46 17.06 -7.13 7.13
C ALA A 46 17.86 -6.12 7.95
N ARG A 47 17.19 -5.09 8.44
CA ARG A 47 17.76 -4.14 9.40
C ARG A 47 17.65 -4.70 10.81
N ALA A 48 18.41 -4.13 11.75
CA ALA A 48 18.31 -4.50 13.15
C ALA A 48 16.86 -4.28 13.64
N GLY A 49 16.26 -5.35 14.16
CA GLY A 49 14.89 -5.35 14.68
C GLY A 49 13.81 -5.72 13.67
N GLU A 50 14.11 -5.85 12.38
CA GLU A 50 13.15 -6.36 11.39
C GLU A 50 13.03 -7.89 11.48
N VAL A 51 11.81 -8.40 11.36
CA VAL A 51 11.45 -9.80 11.51
C VAL A 51 10.97 -10.38 10.19
N GLU A 52 11.55 -11.53 9.79
CA GLU A 52 11.13 -12.30 8.63
C GLU A 52 9.64 -12.65 8.69
N GLY A 53 8.91 -12.35 7.61
CA GLY A 53 7.48 -12.63 7.49
C GLY A 53 6.56 -11.68 8.25
N GLU A 54 7.11 -10.74 9.04
CA GLU A 54 6.34 -9.69 9.71
C GLU A 54 6.56 -8.32 9.06
N ASP A 55 7.82 -7.91 8.89
CA ASP A 55 8.18 -6.64 8.26
C ASP A 55 8.35 -6.82 6.75
N TYR A 56 9.09 -7.84 6.34
CA TYR A 56 9.31 -8.25 4.96
C TYR A 56 9.51 -9.77 4.88
N GLN A 57 9.31 -10.31 3.67
CA GLN A 57 9.87 -11.58 3.25
C GLN A 57 11.21 -11.27 2.56
N PHE A 58 12.32 -11.68 3.17
CA PHE A 58 13.66 -11.37 2.68
C PHE A 58 14.14 -12.44 1.69
N PHE A 59 14.16 -12.11 0.41
CA PHE A 59 14.58 -13.01 -0.66
C PHE A 59 16.03 -12.72 -1.09
N SER A 60 16.71 -13.75 -1.58
CA SER A 60 17.93 -13.55 -2.36
C SER A 60 17.61 -12.92 -3.72
N GLU A 61 18.58 -12.24 -4.32
CA GLU A 61 18.45 -11.69 -5.69
C GLU A 61 18.07 -12.77 -6.71
N ALA A 62 18.66 -13.97 -6.59
CA ALA A 62 18.37 -15.09 -7.47
C ALA A 62 16.93 -15.58 -7.33
N GLU A 63 16.44 -15.70 -6.09
CA GLU A 63 15.07 -16.12 -5.81
C GLU A 63 14.06 -15.09 -6.31
N PHE A 64 14.28 -13.80 -5.98
CA PHE A 64 13.39 -12.72 -6.44
C PHE A 64 13.30 -12.70 -7.97
N THR A 65 14.45 -12.78 -8.65
CA THR A 65 14.51 -12.78 -10.11
C THR A 65 13.79 -13.99 -10.72
N ALA A 66 13.92 -15.17 -10.12
CA ALA A 66 13.23 -16.38 -10.59
C ALA A 66 11.70 -16.22 -10.47
N ARG A 67 11.21 -15.72 -9.33
CA ARG A 67 9.78 -15.47 -9.09
C ARG A 67 9.23 -14.37 -10.00
N ALA A 68 10.00 -13.31 -10.26
CA ALA A 68 9.61 -12.24 -11.17
C ALA A 68 9.45 -12.77 -12.62
N LYS A 69 10.38 -13.60 -13.08
CA LYS A 69 10.29 -14.26 -14.39
C LYS A 69 9.10 -15.23 -14.48
N ALA A 70 8.75 -15.87 -13.38
CA ALA A 70 7.58 -16.75 -13.29
C ALA A 70 6.24 -15.99 -13.20
N GLY A 71 6.26 -14.66 -13.11
CA GLY A 71 5.05 -13.83 -12.99
C GLY A 71 4.34 -13.98 -11.64
N GLU A 72 5.06 -14.30 -10.56
CA GLU A 72 4.50 -14.55 -9.24
C GLU A 72 4.15 -13.26 -8.47
N PHE A 73 4.59 -12.09 -8.96
CA PHE A 73 4.34 -10.81 -8.29
C PHE A 73 3.10 -10.10 -8.84
N LEU A 74 2.30 -9.54 -7.96
CA LEU A 74 1.24 -8.60 -8.27
C LEU A 74 1.82 -7.29 -8.85
N GLU A 75 2.87 -6.82 -8.21
CA GLU A 75 3.73 -5.71 -8.63
C GLU A 75 5.14 -5.93 -8.10
N HIS A 76 6.13 -5.36 -8.74
CA HIS A 76 7.48 -5.27 -8.20
C HIS A 76 8.21 -4.06 -8.79
N ALA A 77 9.15 -3.51 -8.03
CA ALA A 77 9.97 -2.37 -8.41
C ALA A 77 11.39 -2.48 -7.85
N THR A 78 12.31 -1.69 -8.43
CA THR A 78 13.65 -1.53 -7.87
C THR A 78 13.73 -0.16 -7.20
N VAL A 79 14.05 -0.13 -5.91
CA VAL A 79 14.15 1.08 -5.12
C VAL A 79 15.52 1.09 -4.43
N HIS A 80 16.33 2.13 -4.66
CA HIS A 80 17.68 2.27 -4.10
C HIS A 80 18.57 1.04 -4.28
N GLY A 81 18.49 0.38 -5.45
CA GLY A 81 19.32 -0.78 -5.79
C GLY A 81 18.85 -2.12 -5.23
N HIS A 82 17.70 -2.17 -4.54
CA HIS A 82 17.07 -3.40 -4.05
C HIS A 82 15.71 -3.61 -4.69
N HIS A 83 15.33 -4.86 -4.87
CA HIS A 83 14.01 -5.21 -5.35
C HIS A 83 12.99 -5.27 -4.21
N TYR A 84 11.77 -4.83 -4.52
CA TYR A 84 10.60 -4.93 -3.66
C TYR A 84 9.43 -5.44 -4.49
N GLY A 85 8.52 -6.21 -3.89
CA GLY A 85 7.36 -6.69 -4.60
C GLY A 85 6.34 -7.36 -3.69
N THR A 86 5.14 -7.53 -4.20
CA THR A 86 4.03 -8.17 -3.52
C THR A 86 3.63 -9.44 -4.25
N LEU A 87 3.59 -10.58 -3.55
CA LEU A 87 3.19 -11.86 -4.16
C LEU A 87 1.72 -11.87 -4.55
N LEU A 88 1.42 -12.30 -5.77
CA LEU A 88 0.08 -12.32 -6.35
C LEU A 88 -0.83 -13.39 -5.72
N LYS A 89 -0.31 -14.62 -5.60
CA LYS A 89 -1.12 -15.78 -5.21
C LYS A 89 -1.79 -15.62 -3.84
N PRO A 90 -1.10 -15.22 -2.75
CA PRO A 90 -1.74 -15.01 -1.45
C PRO A 90 -2.84 -13.93 -1.48
N ILE A 91 -2.63 -12.86 -2.28
CA ILE A 91 -3.63 -11.81 -2.47
C ILE A 91 -4.91 -12.40 -3.07
N ILE A 92 -4.80 -13.12 -4.19
CA ILE A 92 -5.95 -13.73 -4.85
C ILE A 92 -6.69 -14.68 -3.92
N GLU A 93 -5.97 -15.53 -3.18
CA GLU A 93 -6.56 -16.48 -2.23
C GLU A 93 -7.38 -15.77 -1.15
N HIS A 94 -6.88 -14.67 -0.58
CA HIS A 94 -7.63 -13.88 0.38
C HIS A 94 -8.87 -13.24 -0.23
N LEU A 95 -8.72 -12.58 -1.38
CA LEU A 95 -9.81 -11.89 -2.05
C LEU A 95 -10.93 -12.85 -2.45
N MET A 96 -10.62 -14.03 -2.98
CA MET A 96 -11.61 -15.05 -3.36
C MET A 96 -12.38 -15.56 -2.14
N ASN A 97 -11.76 -15.60 -0.96
CA ASN A 97 -12.40 -15.98 0.29
C ASN A 97 -13.15 -14.82 0.98
N GLY A 98 -13.38 -13.71 0.29
CA GLY A 98 -14.10 -12.55 0.81
C GLY A 98 -13.35 -11.73 1.86
N ARG A 99 -12.05 -12.00 2.05
CA ARG A 99 -11.19 -11.27 2.99
C ARG A 99 -10.59 -10.06 2.33
N ASP A 100 -10.73 -8.91 2.97
CA ASP A 100 -10.08 -7.67 2.53
C ASP A 100 -8.58 -7.74 2.80
N VAL A 101 -7.78 -7.24 1.89
CA VAL A 101 -6.32 -7.21 1.98
C VAL A 101 -5.84 -5.77 1.94
N LEU A 102 -4.90 -5.42 2.81
CA LEU A 102 -4.18 -4.15 2.78
C LEU A 102 -2.74 -4.39 2.36
N ILE A 103 -2.28 -3.62 1.40
CA ILE A 103 -0.86 -3.49 1.03
C ILE A 103 -0.46 -2.01 1.07
N ASP A 104 0.78 -1.75 1.41
CA ASP A 104 1.37 -0.42 1.36
C ASP A 104 2.60 -0.41 0.44
N ILE A 105 2.48 0.30 -0.65
CA ILE A 105 3.47 0.35 -1.72
C ILE A 105 3.72 1.80 -2.17
N ASP A 106 4.71 1.99 -3.03
CA ASP A 106 4.99 3.28 -3.64
C ASP A 106 4.00 3.60 -4.79
N THR A 107 4.13 4.79 -5.36
CA THR A 107 3.26 5.26 -6.45
C THR A 107 3.44 4.44 -7.74
N GLN A 108 4.63 3.91 -8.00
CA GLN A 108 4.91 3.09 -9.19
C GLN A 108 4.23 1.72 -9.08
N GLY A 109 4.34 1.08 -7.91
CA GLY A 109 3.64 -0.17 -7.63
C GLY A 109 2.13 -0.02 -7.73
N ALA A 110 1.56 1.07 -7.18
CA ALA A 110 0.14 1.38 -7.29
C ALA A 110 -0.30 1.57 -8.75
N ALA A 111 0.48 2.28 -9.56
CA ALA A 111 0.21 2.45 -11.00
C ALA A 111 0.24 1.10 -11.74
N THR A 112 1.18 0.22 -11.39
CA THR A 112 1.25 -1.13 -11.95
C THR A 112 -0.02 -1.93 -11.67
N ILE A 113 -0.55 -1.87 -10.45
CA ILE A 113 -1.78 -2.58 -10.08
C ILE A 113 -3.01 -1.97 -10.78
N ARG A 114 -3.13 -0.63 -10.84
CA ARG A 114 -4.21 0.04 -11.58
C ARG A 114 -4.26 -0.40 -13.05
N ASN A 115 -3.10 -0.59 -13.67
CA ASN A 115 -2.95 -1.01 -15.06
C ASN A 115 -2.83 -2.53 -15.23
N SER A 116 -3.11 -3.33 -14.20
CA SER A 116 -3.07 -4.79 -14.29
C SER A 116 -3.94 -5.30 -15.43
N LYS A 117 -3.46 -6.30 -16.16
CA LYS A 117 -4.25 -6.99 -17.19
C LYS A 117 -5.35 -7.86 -16.58
N ASP A 118 -5.19 -8.28 -15.33
CA ASP A 118 -6.17 -9.09 -14.61
C ASP A 118 -7.36 -8.22 -14.18
N LYS A 119 -8.52 -8.51 -14.78
CA LYS A 119 -9.77 -7.81 -14.47
C LYS A 119 -10.20 -8.01 -13.02
N PHE A 120 -9.98 -9.19 -12.43
CA PHE A 120 -10.34 -9.48 -11.06
C PHE A 120 -9.57 -8.56 -10.09
N ILE A 121 -8.27 -8.37 -10.31
CA ILE A 121 -7.44 -7.46 -9.53
C ILE A 121 -7.93 -6.02 -9.67
N ARG A 122 -8.22 -5.55 -10.89
CA ARG A 122 -8.73 -4.17 -11.09
C ARG A 122 -10.09 -3.95 -10.43
N ASP A 123 -10.99 -4.93 -10.49
CA ASP A 123 -12.32 -4.85 -9.86
C ASP A 123 -12.22 -4.89 -8.33
N ALA A 124 -11.25 -5.63 -7.77
CA ALA A 124 -11.00 -5.70 -6.35
C ALA A 124 -10.33 -4.43 -5.79
N LEU A 125 -9.63 -3.66 -6.63
CA LEU A 125 -8.81 -2.53 -6.21
C LEU A 125 -9.63 -1.38 -5.61
N ALA A 126 -9.14 -0.86 -4.49
CA ALA A 126 -9.49 0.40 -3.86
C ALA A 126 -8.20 1.10 -3.41
N ASP A 127 -7.63 1.92 -4.27
CA ASP A 127 -6.38 2.61 -3.98
C ASP A 127 -6.62 3.95 -3.29
N VAL A 128 -5.79 4.21 -2.30
CA VAL A 128 -5.88 5.37 -1.40
C VAL A 128 -4.53 6.07 -1.36
N PHE A 129 -4.52 7.34 -1.68
CA PHE A 129 -3.34 8.18 -1.54
C PHE A 129 -3.42 9.00 -0.26
N ILE A 130 -2.33 9.01 0.53
CA ILE A 130 -2.24 9.87 1.71
C ILE A 130 -1.19 10.92 1.45
N MET A 131 -1.54 12.17 1.65
CA MET A 131 -0.61 13.29 1.49
C MET A 131 -0.80 14.33 2.59
N PRO A 132 0.24 15.09 2.95
CA PRO A 132 0.09 16.25 3.83
C PRO A 132 -0.75 17.34 3.14
N PRO A 133 -1.30 18.30 3.90
CA PRO A 133 -2.13 19.37 3.34
C PRO A 133 -1.36 20.29 2.39
N ASP A 134 -0.07 20.47 2.63
CA ASP A 134 0.80 21.35 1.86
C ASP A 134 2.29 20.93 1.95
N VAL A 135 3.12 21.62 1.18
CA VAL A 135 4.57 21.36 1.11
C VAL A 135 5.27 21.78 2.41
N GLU A 136 4.75 22.76 3.13
CA GLU A 136 5.34 23.24 4.38
C GLU A 136 5.21 22.18 5.47
N GLU A 137 4.05 21.58 5.59
CA GLU A 137 3.83 20.46 6.50
C GLU A 137 4.68 19.24 6.11
N LEU A 138 4.83 18.96 4.81
CA LEU A 138 5.71 17.91 4.32
C LEU A 138 7.17 18.17 4.75
N ARG A 139 7.67 19.39 4.53
CA ARG A 139 9.02 19.80 4.96
C ARG A 139 9.17 19.63 6.47
N ARG A 140 8.20 20.08 7.26
CA ARG A 140 8.21 19.94 8.72
C ARG A 140 8.33 18.47 9.15
N ARG A 141 7.58 17.58 8.50
CA ARG A 141 7.62 16.13 8.80
C ARG A 141 8.96 15.49 8.44
N LEU A 142 9.55 15.86 7.29
CA LEU A 142 10.86 15.37 6.88
C LEU A 142 11.96 15.85 7.84
N THR A 143 11.95 17.11 8.22
CA THR A 143 12.95 17.69 9.16
C THR A 143 12.86 17.08 10.56
N LYS A 144 11.64 16.78 11.06
CA LYS A 144 11.44 16.23 12.40
C LYS A 144 12.10 14.86 12.62
N ARG A 145 12.39 14.10 11.58
CA ARG A 145 13.06 12.79 11.68
C ARG A 145 14.51 12.88 12.15
N GLY A 146 15.18 14.04 12.00
CA GLY A 146 16.41 14.40 12.70
C GLY A 146 17.68 13.64 12.30
N THR A 147 17.62 12.74 11.32
CA THR A 147 18.74 11.86 10.93
C THR A 147 19.39 12.26 9.60
N GLU A 148 18.93 13.34 8.97
CA GLU A 148 19.31 13.70 7.60
C GLU A 148 19.94 15.10 7.53
N THR A 149 20.86 15.27 6.58
CA THR A 149 21.42 16.58 6.26
C THR A 149 20.41 17.45 5.53
N THR A 150 20.60 18.77 5.55
CA THR A 150 19.75 19.71 4.81
C THR A 150 19.64 19.35 3.33
N GLU A 151 20.74 18.95 2.70
CA GLU A 151 20.77 18.56 1.29
C GLU A 151 19.93 17.30 1.01
N GLN A 152 20.00 16.31 1.90
CA GLN A 152 19.17 15.11 1.82
C GLN A 152 17.68 15.43 1.97
N ILE A 153 17.34 16.35 2.89
CA ILE A 153 15.97 16.82 3.08
C ILE A 153 15.44 17.50 1.80
N GLU A 154 16.21 18.39 1.17
CA GLU A 154 15.79 19.08 -0.07
C GLU A 154 15.61 18.08 -1.24
N THR A 155 16.50 17.11 -1.37
CA THR A 155 16.37 16.06 -2.39
C THR A 155 15.10 15.24 -2.18
N ARG A 156 14.82 14.83 -0.94
CA ARG A 156 13.61 14.09 -0.59
C ARG A 156 12.35 14.92 -0.77
N LEU A 157 12.39 16.19 -0.41
CA LEU A 157 11.27 17.11 -0.60
C LEU A 157 10.92 17.26 -2.08
N THR A 158 11.94 17.45 -2.93
CA THR A 158 11.74 17.53 -4.39
C THR A 158 11.10 16.26 -4.95
N THR A 159 11.54 15.09 -4.51
CA THR A 159 10.95 13.81 -4.91
C THR A 159 9.51 13.69 -4.42
N ALA A 160 9.26 14.00 -3.15
CA ALA A 160 7.94 13.89 -2.55
C ALA A 160 6.91 14.85 -3.16
N ILE A 161 7.32 16.06 -3.58
CA ILE A 161 6.44 17.00 -4.31
C ILE A 161 5.99 16.38 -5.64
N ARG A 162 6.90 15.73 -6.40
CA ARG A 162 6.53 15.02 -7.63
C ARG A 162 5.61 13.84 -7.37
N GLU A 163 5.87 13.08 -6.30
CA GLU A 163 4.99 11.99 -5.90
C GLU A 163 3.60 12.49 -5.51
N MET A 164 3.50 13.66 -4.88
CA MET A 164 2.21 14.29 -4.56
C MET A 164 1.37 14.58 -5.81
N GLU A 165 1.96 14.89 -6.95
CA GLU A 165 1.23 15.15 -8.20
C GLU A 165 0.42 13.94 -8.69
N SER A 166 0.72 12.73 -8.18
CA SER A 166 0.02 11.51 -8.56
C SER A 166 -1.36 11.35 -7.89
N TRP A 167 -1.75 12.21 -6.95
CA TRP A 167 -3.01 12.05 -6.20
C TRP A 167 -4.27 11.94 -7.08
N PRO A 168 -4.39 12.62 -8.24
CA PRO A 168 -5.61 12.53 -9.06
C PRO A 168 -5.82 11.16 -9.71
N GLU A 169 -4.78 10.33 -9.78
CA GLU A 169 -4.85 8.98 -10.33
C GLU A 169 -5.51 7.97 -9.38
N TYR A 170 -5.55 8.30 -8.07
CA TYR A 170 -6.10 7.42 -7.05
C TYR A 170 -7.60 7.59 -6.90
N ARG A 171 -8.26 6.51 -6.53
CA ARG A 171 -9.70 6.49 -6.28
C ARG A 171 -10.08 7.34 -5.07
N TYR A 172 -9.21 7.37 -4.06
CA TYR A 172 -9.39 8.14 -2.83
C TYR A 172 -8.12 8.87 -2.44
N THR A 173 -8.29 10.08 -1.89
CA THR A 173 -7.19 10.85 -1.32
C THR A 173 -7.52 11.25 0.11
N ILE A 174 -6.62 10.95 1.04
CA ILE A 174 -6.68 11.39 2.42
C ILE A 174 -5.70 12.54 2.61
N ILE A 175 -6.21 13.73 2.87
CA ILE A 175 -5.38 14.84 3.39
C ILE A 175 -5.09 14.54 4.84
N SER A 176 -3.85 14.18 5.12
CA SER A 176 -3.38 13.70 6.42
C SER A 176 -3.27 14.81 7.44
N ARG A 177 -3.83 14.57 8.62
CA ARG A 177 -3.73 15.45 9.79
C ARG A 177 -3.22 14.70 11.01
N THR A 178 -4.13 14.15 11.82
CA THR A 178 -3.78 13.27 12.94
C THR A 178 -3.99 11.81 12.56
N THR A 179 -3.31 10.89 13.25
CA THR A 179 -3.44 9.45 13.03
C THR A 179 -4.89 8.98 13.23
N GLU A 180 -5.56 9.52 14.22
CA GLU A 180 -6.95 9.19 14.56
C GLU A 180 -7.91 9.61 13.45
N GLU A 181 -7.76 10.84 12.94
CA GLU A 181 -8.58 11.34 11.83
C GLU A 181 -8.33 10.54 10.55
N ASP A 182 -7.07 10.24 10.24
CA ASP A 182 -6.69 9.49 9.04
C ASP A 182 -7.21 8.06 9.11
N LEU A 183 -7.15 7.41 10.28
CA LEU A 183 -7.73 6.10 10.53
C LEU A 183 -9.26 6.11 10.34
N GLN A 184 -9.96 7.13 10.84
CA GLN A 184 -11.40 7.28 10.63
C GLN A 184 -11.75 7.46 9.16
N LYS A 185 -11.03 8.33 8.43
CA LYS A 185 -11.24 8.54 6.99
C LYS A 185 -11.05 7.23 6.21
N PHE A 186 -9.99 6.48 6.52
CA PHE A 186 -9.73 5.20 5.89
C PHE A 186 -10.84 4.18 6.17
N ARG A 187 -11.35 4.11 7.40
CA ARG A 187 -12.49 3.26 7.76
C ARG A 187 -13.77 3.63 7.02
N HIS A 188 -14.03 4.93 6.81
CA HIS A 188 -15.17 5.36 6.00
C HIS A 188 -15.03 4.87 4.55
N ILE A 189 -13.83 4.96 3.96
CA ILE A 189 -13.54 4.42 2.63
C ILE A 189 -13.77 2.90 2.60
N MET A 190 -13.22 2.16 3.57
CA MET A 190 -13.40 0.71 3.67
C MET A 190 -14.88 0.33 3.70
N ASN A 191 -15.67 1.00 4.54
CA ASN A 191 -17.09 0.71 4.67
C ASN A 191 -17.83 1.04 3.38
N ALA A 192 -17.57 2.19 2.74
CA ALA A 192 -18.18 2.56 1.47
C ALA A 192 -17.88 1.51 0.38
N GLU A 193 -16.62 1.07 0.26
CA GLU A 193 -16.22 0.04 -0.70
C GLU A 193 -16.90 -1.31 -0.47
N ARG A 194 -17.13 -1.68 0.79
CA ARG A 194 -17.84 -2.93 1.15
C ARG A 194 -19.30 -2.95 0.73
N TYR A 195 -19.94 -1.78 0.59
CA TYR A 195 -21.34 -1.64 0.23
C TYR A 195 -21.57 -1.40 -1.28
N LEU A 196 -20.53 -1.37 -2.10
CA LEU A 196 -20.72 -1.24 -3.54
C LEU A 196 -21.42 -2.44 -4.14
N SER A 197 -22.57 -2.20 -4.79
CA SER A 197 -23.40 -3.26 -5.40
C SER A 197 -22.63 -4.13 -6.40
N ARG A 198 -21.69 -3.56 -7.15
CA ARG A 198 -20.84 -4.30 -8.09
C ARG A 198 -19.92 -5.34 -7.46
N ARG A 199 -19.72 -5.30 -6.12
CA ARG A 199 -18.92 -6.28 -5.38
C ARG A 199 -19.74 -7.44 -4.87
N LEU A 200 -21.08 -7.35 -4.95
CA LEU A 200 -21.96 -8.41 -4.47
C LEU A 200 -22.00 -9.58 -5.46
N ILE A 201 -22.01 -10.78 -4.91
CA ILE A 201 -22.15 -12.04 -5.62
C ILE A 201 -23.39 -12.70 -5.09
N GLN A 202 -24.32 -13.05 -5.98
CA GLN A 202 -25.47 -13.88 -5.64
C GLN A 202 -25.01 -15.34 -5.59
N LYS A 203 -25.27 -16.01 -4.47
CA LYS A 203 -24.99 -17.44 -4.26
C LYS A 203 -26.07 -18.29 -4.89
#